data_3a3d1016d9e62280b42983ff9ba9f0ca
#
_entry.id   3a3d1016d9e62280b42983ff9ba9f0ca
#
_cell.length_a   1.000
_cell.length_b   1.000
_cell.length_c   1.000
_cell.angle_alpha   90.00
_cell.angle_beta   90.00
_cell.angle_gamma   90.00
#
_symmetry.space_group_name_H-M   'P 1'
#
loop_
_entity.id
_entity.type
_entity.pdbx_description
1 polymer ?
#
loop_
_entity_poly.entity_id
_entity_poly.type
_entity_poly.pdbx_seq_one_letter_code
_entity_poly.pdbx_strand_id
1 'polypeptide(L)'
;MAVPVAALAKIAAAALSDEDSRKRLGWIVAAICSPLILTLALICSLLSGSAEHNNSAVLLCFHGGDIPGKTPAEYVEYIEDMRRSFTLLDSAIDAVNDMTENSDSLDGIRVKAVFYAIFFGEDTPSRRAHRQYVDCFVLSLIHISEPTR
;
A
#
# COMPACT_ATOMS: atom_id res chain seq x y z
N MET A 1 13.12 48.72 4.48
CA MET A 1 14.60 48.85 4.25
C MET A 1 15.16 47.45 4.10
N ALA A 2 15.66 47.12 2.91
CA ALA A 2 16.26 45.82 2.67
C ALA A 2 17.72 45.84 3.19
N VAL A 3 18.06 44.95 4.10
CA VAL A 3 19.43 44.78 4.56
C VAL A 3 20.27 44.24 3.39
N PRO A 4 21.37 44.90 3.00
CA PRO A 4 22.17 44.42 1.87
C PRO A 4 22.77 43.05 2.18
N VAL A 5 22.71 42.13 1.23
CA VAL A 5 23.18 40.73 1.35
C VAL A 5 24.64 40.67 1.83
N ALA A 6 25.46 41.63 1.44
CA ALA A 6 26.86 41.77 1.88
C ALA A 6 27.00 42.05 3.39
N ALA A 7 26.06 42.76 4.00
CA ALA A 7 26.05 42.99 5.45
C ALA A 7 25.64 41.73 6.21
N LEU A 8 24.68 40.99 5.72
CA LEU A 8 24.27 39.68 6.27
C LEU A 8 25.42 38.67 6.18
N ALA A 9 26.15 38.61 5.08
CA ALA A 9 27.30 37.74 4.90
C ALA A 9 28.44 38.08 5.88
N LYS A 10 28.74 39.37 6.13
CA LYS A 10 29.72 39.79 7.12
C LYS A 10 29.31 39.43 8.57
N ILE A 11 28.04 39.61 8.93
CA ILE A 11 27.52 39.22 10.24
C ILE A 11 27.58 37.71 10.43
N ALA A 12 27.22 36.95 9.41
CA ALA A 12 27.31 35.47 9.44
C ALA A 12 28.78 35.02 9.56
N ALA A 13 29.70 35.61 8.83
CA ALA A 13 31.12 35.30 8.92
C ALA A 13 31.73 35.64 10.30
N ALA A 14 31.34 36.78 10.90
CA ALA A 14 31.79 37.17 12.23
C ALA A 14 31.20 36.24 13.33
N ALA A 15 29.93 35.83 13.21
CA ALA A 15 29.30 34.85 14.11
C ALA A 15 29.89 33.46 14.03
N LEU A 16 30.43 33.07 12.87
CA LEU A 16 31.08 31.77 12.63
C LEU A 16 32.58 31.75 13.06
N SER A 17 33.22 32.89 13.29
CA SER A 17 34.62 32.97 13.70
C SER A 17 34.84 32.77 15.19
N ASP A 18 33.84 33.03 16.01
CA ASP A 18 33.88 32.86 17.45
C ASP A 18 33.32 31.52 17.88
N GLU A 19 34.04 30.74 18.69
CA GLU A 19 33.66 29.37 19.06
C GLU A 19 32.37 29.33 19.89
N ASP A 20 32.18 30.29 20.78
CA ASP A 20 30.97 30.36 21.59
C ASP A 20 29.74 30.76 20.78
N SER A 21 29.90 31.63 19.81
CA SER A 21 28.84 32.02 18.87
C SER A 21 28.45 30.87 17.97
N ARG A 22 29.40 30.06 17.52
CA ARG A 22 29.12 28.84 16.75
C ARG A 22 28.33 27.80 17.56
N LYS A 23 28.72 27.59 18.83
CA LYS A 23 27.99 26.68 19.72
C LYS A 23 26.55 27.17 19.97
N ARG A 24 26.35 28.47 20.24
CA ARG A 24 25.01 29.04 20.41
C ARG A 24 24.17 28.93 19.14
N LEU A 25 24.75 29.23 17.96
CA LEU A 25 24.06 29.07 16.69
C LEU A 25 23.68 27.61 16.44
N GLY A 26 24.58 26.67 16.73
CA GLY A 26 24.32 25.23 16.63
C GLY A 26 23.14 24.80 17.51
N TRP A 27 23.06 25.28 18.75
CA TRP A 27 21.93 25.00 19.64
C TRP A 27 20.61 25.60 19.15
N ILE A 28 20.64 26.82 18.59
CA ILE A 28 19.43 27.45 18.00
C ILE A 28 18.95 26.65 16.79
N VAL A 29 19.85 26.27 15.89
CA VAL A 29 19.51 25.45 14.73
C VAL A 29 18.96 24.08 15.16
N ALA A 30 19.60 23.42 16.12
CA ALA A 30 19.14 22.17 16.68
C ALA A 30 17.73 22.29 17.31
N ALA A 31 17.48 23.36 18.06
CA ALA A 31 16.18 23.62 18.67
C ALA A 31 15.06 23.86 17.63
N ILE A 32 15.37 24.52 16.51
CA ILE A 32 14.42 24.76 15.43
C ILE A 32 14.21 23.48 14.59
N CYS A 33 15.27 22.73 14.31
CA CYS A 33 15.20 21.51 13.46
C CYS A 33 14.65 20.29 14.22
N SER A 34 14.85 20.22 15.54
CA SER A 34 14.43 19.08 16.37
C SER A 34 12.94 18.75 16.24
N PRO A 35 11.99 19.67 16.37
CA PRO A 35 10.56 19.34 16.24
C PRO A 35 10.21 18.87 14.83
N LEU A 36 10.87 19.42 13.80
CA LEU A 36 10.66 18.98 12.41
C LEU A 36 11.15 17.54 12.22
N ILE A 37 12.35 17.22 12.71
CA ILE A 37 12.93 15.87 12.61
C ILE A 37 12.05 14.88 13.40
N LEU A 38 11.58 15.23 14.60
CA LEU A 38 10.71 14.39 15.39
C LEU A 38 9.37 14.13 14.68
N THR A 39 8.79 15.15 14.06
CA THR A 39 7.54 15.01 13.30
C THR A 39 7.73 14.08 12.10
N LEU A 40 8.81 14.27 11.33
CA LEU A 40 9.12 13.39 10.21
C LEU A 40 9.38 11.94 10.65
N ALA A 41 10.12 11.76 11.74
CA ALA A 41 10.38 10.42 12.30
C ALA A 41 9.08 9.74 12.74
N LEU A 42 8.14 10.47 13.36
CA LEU A 42 6.84 9.96 13.73
C LEU A 42 6.01 9.55 12.50
N ILE A 43 5.95 10.40 11.47
CA ILE A 43 5.24 10.10 10.21
C ILE A 43 5.83 8.85 9.55
N CYS A 44 7.16 8.77 9.43
CA CYS A 44 7.83 7.61 8.85
C CYS A 44 7.55 6.33 9.64
N SER A 45 7.53 6.41 10.98
CA SER A 45 7.20 5.28 11.83
C SER A 45 5.76 4.78 11.65
N LEU A 46 4.80 5.71 11.54
CA LEU A 46 3.39 5.37 11.30
C LEU A 46 3.19 4.74 9.91
N LEU A 47 3.82 5.31 8.87
CA LEU A 47 3.75 4.77 7.50
C LEU A 47 4.38 3.37 7.42
N SER A 48 5.50 3.15 8.09
CA SER A 48 6.18 1.86 8.13
C SER A 48 5.32 0.79 8.81
N GLY A 49 4.70 1.11 9.95
CA GLY A 49 3.78 0.22 10.65
C GLY A 49 2.55 -0.13 9.81
N SER A 50 1.98 0.85 9.10
CA SER A 50 0.84 0.65 8.21
C SER A 50 1.20 -0.27 7.03
N ALA A 51 2.37 -0.09 6.42
CA ALA A 51 2.83 -0.93 5.31
C ALA A 51 3.06 -2.38 5.74
N GLU A 52 3.61 -2.61 6.94
CA GLU A 52 3.82 -3.95 7.50
C GLU A 52 2.47 -4.67 7.76
N HIS A 53 1.48 -3.96 8.31
CA HIS A 53 0.14 -4.50 8.50
C HIS A 53 -0.53 -4.87 7.18
N ASN A 54 -0.47 -4.02 6.17
CA ASN A 54 -1.05 -4.29 4.86
C ASN A 54 -0.37 -5.50 4.18
N ASN A 55 0.96 -5.58 4.22
CA ASN A 55 1.69 -6.71 3.67
C ASN A 55 1.34 -8.02 4.39
N SER A 56 1.21 -7.98 5.71
CA SER A 56 0.80 -9.14 6.51
C SER A 56 -0.62 -9.60 6.15
N ALA A 57 -1.57 -8.67 5.98
CA ALA A 57 -2.94 -8.99 5.58
C ALA A 57 -2.98 -9.64 4.18
N VAL A 58 -2.25 -9.08 3.19
CA VAL A 58 -2.11 -9.68 1.85
C VAL A 58 -1.60 -11.11 1.94
N LEU A 59 -0.47 -11.33 2.65
CA LEU A 59 0.12 -12.66 2.79
C LEU A 59 -0.86 -13.65 3.43
N LEU A 60 -1.57 -13.23 4.48
CA LEU A 60 -2.56 -14.05 5.16
C LEU A 60 -3.76 -14.39 4.26
N CYS A 61 -4.21 -13.48 3.41
CA CYS A 61 -5.29 -13.73 2.47
C CYS A 61 -4.88 -14.72 1.35
N PHE A 62 -3.68 -14.55 0.79
CA PHE A 62 -3.22 -15.33 -0.38
C PHE A 62 -2.63 -16.68 -0.01
N HIS A 63 -1.88 -16.76 1.10
CA HIS A 63 -1.15 -17.96 1.50
C HIS A 63 -1.76 -18.69 2.69
N GLY A 64 -2.77 -18.09 3.33
CA GLY A 64 -3.37 -18.67 4.54
C GLY A 64 -2.46 -18.53 5.77
N GLY A 65 -2.65 -19.42 6.73
CA GLY A 65 -1.91 -19.43 7.99
C GLY A 65 -2.71 -18.83 9.15
N ASP A 66 -2.14 -18.90 10.36
CA ASP A 66 -2.78 -18.41 11.57
C ASP A 66 -2.71 -16.89 11.64
N ILE A 67 -3.83 -16.25 11.94
CA ILE A 67 -3.90 -14.80 12.14
C ILE A 67 -3.34 -14.50 13.54
N PRO A 68 -2.31 -13.61 13.65
CA PRO A 68 -1.73 -13.29 14.95
C PRO A 68 -2.78 -12.75 15.93
N GLY A 69 -2.79 -13.24 17.18
CA GLY A 69 -3.79 -12.89 18.20
C GLY A 69 -3.83 -11.40 18.60
N LYS A 70 -2.81 -10.61 18.22
CA LYS A 70 -2.78 -9.16 18.38
C LYS A 70 -3.38 -8.38 17.23
N THR A 71 -3.86 -9.06 16.17
CA THR A 71 -4.51 -8.41 15.02
C THR A 71 -5.84 -7.82 15.48
N PRO A 72 -6.17 -6.55 15.13
CA PRO A 72 -7.47 -5.96 15.44
C PRO A 72 -8.62 -6.81 14.89
N ALA A 73 -9.73 -6.91 15.65
CA ALA A 73 -10.84 -7.79 15.30
C ALA A 73 -11.43 -7.50 13.91
N GLU A 74 -11.51 -6.23 13.53
CA GLU A 74 -11.96 -5.78 12.22
C GLU A 74 -11.09 -6.32 11.09
N TYR A 75 -9.75 -6.31 11.26
CA TYR A 75 -8.82 -6.87 10.28
C TYR A 75 -8.88 -8.39 10.20
N VAL A 76 -9.16 -9.07 11.32
CA VAL A 76 -9.41 -10.52 11.34
C VAL A 76 -10.61 -10.84 10.44
N GLU A 77 -11.70 -10.10 10.60
CA GLU A 77 -12.92 -10.26 9.81
C GLU A 77 -12.66 -10.04 8.33
N TYR A 78 -11.96 -8.96 7.95
CA TYR A 78 -11.60 -8.67 6.55
C TYR A 78 -10.74 -9.77 5.92
N ILE A 79 -9.78 -10.33 6.66
CA ILE A 79 -8.93 -11.43 6.18
C ILE A 79 -9.75 -12.70 5.96
N GLU A 80 -10.63 -13.04 6.90
CA GLU A 80 -11.48 -14.23 6.78
C GLU A 80 -12.50 -14.11 5.65
N ASP A 81 -13.11 -12.93 5.48
CA ASP A 81 -14.03 -12.66 4.38
C ASP A 81 -13.33 -12.74 3.03
N MET A 82 -12.13 -12.19 2.94
CA MET A 82 -11.33 -12.27 1.71
C MET A 82 -10.95 -13.71 1.38
N ARG A 83 -10.57 -14.53 2.37
CA ARG A 83 -10.29 -15.97 2.18
C ARG A 83 -11.52 -16.72 1.66
N ARG A 84 -12.70 -16.43 2.23
CA ARG A 84 -13.96 -17.00 1.73
C ARG A 84 -14.23 -16.58 0.28
N SER A 85 -14.02 -15.31 -0.02
CA SER A 85 -14.17 -14.79 -1.38
C SER A 85 -13.19 -15.44 -2.35
N PHE A 86 -11.95 -15.64 -1.96
CA PHE A 86 -10.95 -16.32 -2.80
C PHE A 86 -11.33 -17.76 -3.13
N THR A 87 -11.93 -18.50 -2.17
CA THR A 87 -12.45 -19.83 -2.43
C THR A 87 -13.58 -19.83 -3.46
N LEU A 88 -14.44 -18.81 -3.43
CA LEU A 88 -15.52 -18.65 -4.43
C LEU A 88 -14.96 -18.26 -5.80
N LEU A 89 -13.94 -17.41 -5.84
CA LEU A 89 -13.26 -17.02 -7.08
C LEU A 89 -12.53 -18.22 -7.69
N ASP A 90 -11.82 -19.03 -6.90
CA ASP A 90 -11.16 -20.23 -7.37
C ASP A 90 -12.15 -21.17 -8.08
N SER A 91 -13.30 -21.43 -7.45
CA SER A 91 -14.35 -22.25 -8.04
C SER A 91 -14.91 -21.69 -9.36
N ALA A 92 -14.96 -20.36 -9.50
CA ALA A 92 -15.43 -19.71 -10.72
C ALA A 92 -14.34 -19.71 -11.81
N ILE A 93 -13.09 -19.51 -11.44
CA ILE A 93 -11.92 -19.52 -12.33
C ILE A 93 -11.71 -20.94 -12.89
N ASP A 94 -11.78 -21.96 -12.02
CA ASP A 94 -11.68 -23.37 -12.44
C ASP A 94 -12.76 -23.73 -13.44
N ALA A 95 -14.02 -23.33 -13.17
CA ALA A 95 -15.13 -23.56 -14.09
C ALA A 95 -14.94 -22.89 -15.47
N VAL A 96 -14.27 -21.73 -15.52
CA VAL A 96 -13.93 -21.07 -16.79
C VAL A 96 -12.77 -21.79 -17.48
N ASN A 97 -11.72 -22.12 -16.74
CA ASN A 97 -10.54 -22.80 -17.28
C ASN A 97 -10.86 -24.20 -17.82
N ASP A 98 -11.83 -24.89 -17.20
CA ASP A 98 -12.31 -26.20 -17.69
C ASP A 98 -13.05 -26.08 -19.05
N MET A 99 -13.58 -24.89 -19.36
CA MET A 99 -14.27 -24.64 -20.64
C MET A 99 -13.35 -24.07 -21.72
N THR A 100 -12.17 -23.63 -21.37
CA THR A 100 -11.19 -23.07 -22.31
C THR A 100 -10.13 -24.09 -22.68
N GLU A 101 -9.85 -24.22 -23.99
CA GLU A 101 -8.74 -25.07 -24.46
C GLU A 101 -7.40 -24.38 -24.13
N ASN A 102 -6.58 -25.05 -23.40
CA ASN A 102 -5.17 -24.95 -22.95
C ASN A 102 -4.30 -23.70 -23.23
N SER A 103 -4.69 -22.73 -24.05
CA SER A 103 -3.85 -21.56 -24.39
C SER A 103 -4.26 -20.27 -23.69
N ASP A 104 -5.48 -20.17 -23.17
CA ASP A 104 -6.05 -18.92 -22.67
C ASP A 104 -6.65 -19.05 -21.25
N SER A 105 -5.97 -19.80 -20.37
CA SER A 105 -6.42 -19.94 -18.98
C SER A 105 -6.32 -18.61 -18.22
N LEU A 106 -7.32 -18.35 -17.37
CA LEU A 106 -7.32 -17.20 -16.47
C LEU A 106 -6.21 -17.34 -15.42
N ASP A 107 -5.40 -16.29 -15.28
CA ASP A 107 -4.45 -16.17 -14.16
C ASP A 107 -5.19 -15.89 -12.86
N GLY A 108 -5.42 -16.94 -12.07
CA GLY A 108 -6.13 -16.87 -10.80
C GLY A 108 -5.50 -15.91 -9.78
N ILE A 109 -4.16 -15.79 -9.77
CA ILE A 109 -3.45 -14.88 -8.88
C ILE A 109 -3.77 -13.44 -9.25
N ARG A 110 -3.75 -13.11 -10.54
CA ARG A 110 -4.06 -11.78 -11.05
C ARG A 110 -5.52 -11.39 -10.77
N VAL A 111 -6.46 -12.29 -11.00
CA VAL A 111 -7.88 -12.08 -10.71
C VAL A 111 -8.10 -11.80 -9.23
N LYS A 112 -7.50 -12.61 -8.34
CA LYS A 112 -7.58 -12.41 -6.89
C LYS A 112 -6.91 -11.12 -6.43
N ALA A 113 -5.77 -10.73 -7.03
CA ALA A 113 -5.07 -9.50 -6.67
C ALA A 113 -5.91 -8.25 -6.97
N VAL A 114 -6.57 -8.21 -8.12
CA VAL A 114 -7.49 -7.11 -8.46
C VAL A 114 -8.72 -7.12 -7.55
N PHE A 115 -9.28 -8.31 -7.26
CA PHE A 115 -10.40 -8.44 -6.33
C PHE A 115 -10.05 -7.94 -4.93
N TYR A 116 -8.89 -8.33 -4.41
CA TYR A 116 -8.36 -7.85 -3.14
C TYR A 116 -8.27 -6.32 -3.10
N ALA A 117 -7.70 -5.70 -4.15
CA ALA A 117 -7.53 -4.26 -4.20
C ALA A 117 -8.86 -3.46 -4.20
N ILE A 118 -9.94 -4.08 -4.66
CA ILE A 118 -11.26 -3.45 -4.73
C ILE A 118 -12.09 -3.69 -3.46
N PHE A 119 -12.03 -4.90 -2.89
CA PHE A 119 -13.00 -5.35 -1.88
C PHE A 119 -12.40 -5.59 -0.49
N PHE A 120 -11.09 -5.45 -0.28
CA PHE A 120 -10.52 -5.61 1.05
C PHE A 120 -10.97 -4.45 1.98
N GLY A 121 -11.64 -4.79 3.07
CA GLY A 121 -12.22 -3.81 3.99
C GLY A 121 -13.62 -3.31 3.61
N GLU A 122 -14.20 -3.87 2.53
CA GLU A 122 -15.56 -3.58 2.08
C GLU A 122 -16.48 -4.76 2.36
N ASP A 123 -17.79 -4.53 2.27
CA ASP A 123 -18.80 -5.59 2.43
C ASP A 123 -18.58 -6.72 1.42
N THR A 124 -18.62 -7.96 1.91
CA THR A 124 -18.42 -9.15 1.07
C THR A 124 -19.47 -9.23 -0.03
N PRO A 125 -19.09 -9.22 -1.31
CA PRO A 125 -20.04 -9.32 -2.40
C PRO A 125 -20.76 -10.67 -2.42
N SER A 126 -21.96 -10.72 -3.01
CA SER A 126 -22.72 -11.94 -3.15
C SER A 126 -22.02 -12.96 -4.08
N ARG A 127 -22.37 -14.26 -3.96
CA ARG A 127 -21.86 -15.31 -4.88
C ARG A 127 -22.07 -14.97 -6.36
N ARG A 128 -23.20 -14.33 -6.68
CA ARG A 128 -23.49 -13.89 -8.05
C ARG A 128 -22.54 -12.80 -8.50
N ALA A 129 -22.19 -11.86 -7.63
CA ALA A 129 -21.23 -10.81 -7.93
C ALA A 129 -19.80 -11.36 -8.14
N HIS A 130 -19.37 -12.38 -7.38
CA HIS A 130 -18.10 -13.05 -7.62
C HIS A 130 -18.06 -13.68 -9.04
N ARG A 131 -19.13 -14.33 -9.46
CA ARG A 131 -19.19 -14.94 -10.79
C ARG A 131 -19.18 -13.88 -11.90
N GLN A 132 -19.99 -12.83 -11.77
CA GLN A 132 -19.98 -11.72 -12.72
C GLN A 132 -18.61 -11.02 -12.80
N TYR A 133 -17.90 -10.92 -11.68
CA TYR A 133 -16.54 -10.39 -11.64
C TYR A 133 -15.57 -11.23 -12.46
N VAL A 134 -15.59 -12.56 -12.33
CA VAL A 134 -14.76 -13.47 -13.15
C VAL A 134 -15.14 -13.38 -14.63
N ASP A 135 -16.44 -13.31 -14.94
CA ASP A 135 -16.93 -13.17 -16.33
C ASP A 135 -16.36 -11.91 -17.02
N CYS A 136 -16.10 -10.83 -16.30
CA CYS A 136 -15.47 -9.63 -16.86
C CYS A 136 -14.03 -9.89 -17.37
N PHE A 137 -13.29 -10.79 -16.73
CA PHE A 137 -11.94 -11.17 -17.20
C PHE A 137 -11.99 -12.07 -18.44
N VAL A 138 -13.01 -12.93 -18.53
CA VAL A 138 -13.23 -13.78 -19.73
C VAL A 138 -13.51 -12.91 -20.97
N LEU A 139 -14.40 -11.93 -20.84
CA LEU A 139 -14.71 -10.99 -21.92
C LEU A 139 -13.49 -10.19 -22.38
N SER A 140 -12.60 -9.84 -21.45
CA SER A 140 -11.35 -9.14 -21.76
C SER A 140 -10.39 -10.02 -22.56
N LEU A 141 -10.32 -11.33 -22.29
CA LEU A 141 -9.47 -12.27 -23.04
C LEU A 141 -9.97 -12.48 -24.47
N ILE A 142 -11.28 -12.59 -24.67
CA ILE A 142 -11.88 -12.77 -26.00
C ILE A 142 -11.62 -11.56 -26.91
N HIS A 143 -11.62 -10.34 -26.35
CA HIS A 143 -11.36 -9.10 -27.10
C HIS A 143 -9.88 -8.93 -27.51
N ILE A 144 -8.94 -9.55 -26.78
CA ILE A 144 -7.51 -9.48 -27.09
C ILE A 144 -7.14 -10.49 -28.17
N SER A 145 -7.88 -11.61 -28.30
CA SER A 145 -7.61 -12.68 -29.26
C SER A 145 -8.25 -12.47 -30.63
N GLU A 146 -9.11 -11.47 -30.84
CA GLU A 146 -9.61 -11.14 -32.20
C GLU A 146 -8.54 -10.33 -32.96
N PRO A 147 -7.95 -10.92 -34.04
CA PRO A 147 -7.05 -10.12 -34.87
C PRO A 147 -7.86 -9.04 -35.58
N THR A 148 -7.48 -7.80 -35.36
CA THR A 148 -7.96 -6.64 -36.13
C THR A 148 -7.73 -6.94 -37.63
N ARG A 149 -8.81 -7.20 -38.33
CA ARG A 149 -8.86 -7.24 -39.78
C ARG A 149 -8.87 -5.83 -40.37
#